data_fb1a0993365c1f83ca29bd9e56f7501e
#
_entry.id   fb1a0993365c1f83ca29bd9e56f7501e
#
_cell.length_a   1.000
_cell.length_b   1.000
_cell.length_c   1.000
_cell.angle_alpha   90.00
_cell.angle_beta   90.00
_cell.angle_gamma   90.00
#
_symmetry.space_group_name_H-M   'P 1'
#
loop_
_entity.id
_entity.type
_entity.pdbx_description
1 polymer ?
#
loop_
_entity_poly.entity_id
_entity_poly.type
_entity_poly.pdbx_seq_one_letter_code
_entity_poly.pdbx_strand_id
1 'polypeptide(L)'
;MTALEKIRAWIATFPGFDILGHFYVDYADHADPGNGGVFPTGLVEVERREDILGNTTVTNQYNFGIYCVLAKADGDDVGASINADWVSDIQEWVQEQSITGVAPTFGNTDDREIVRAQNGALYDTGEGTATYMVQLSVQFKKFYEVI
;
A
#
# COMPACT_ATOMS: atom_id res chain seq x y z
N MET A 1 12.10 -7.66 -10.66
CA MET A 1 11.42 -6.52 -10.00
C MET A 1 11.60 -6.59 -8.49
N THR A 2 11.96 -5.50 -7.87
CA THR A 2 11.98 -5.39 -6.41
C THR A 2 10.56 -5.31 -5.86
N ALA A 3 10.40 -5.54 -4.55
CA ALA A 3 9.10 -5.41 -3.90
C ALA A 3 8.51 -4.00 -4.08
N LEU A 4 9.34 -2.97 -3.94
CA LEU A 4 8.92 -1.59 -4.12
C LEU A 4 8.43 -1.33 -5.55
N GLU A 5 9.16 -1.82 -6.56
CA GLU A 5 8.76 -1.67 -7.96
C GLU A 5 7.43 -2.36 -8.25
N LYS A 6 7.22 -3.55 -7.68
CA LYS A 6 5.95 -4.28 -7.81
C LYS A 6 4.78 -3.49 -7.23
N ILE A 7 4.97 -2.94 -6.03
CA ILE A 7 3.93 -2.14 -5.37
C ILE A 7 3.61 -0.88 -6.18
N ARG A 8 4.62 -0.16 -6.64
CA ARG A 8 4.41 1.06 -7.43
C ARG A 8 3.67 0.76 -8.74
N ALA A 9 4.10 -0.27 -9.46
CA ALA A 9 3.46 -0.65 -10.71
C ALA A 9 2.01 -1.09 -10.49
N TRP A 10 1.75 -1.83 -9.42
CA TRP A 10 0.42 -2.31 -9.11
C TRP A 10 -0.52 -1.18 -8.69
N ILE A 11 -0.10 -0.30 -7.79
CA ILE A 11 -0.89 0.85 -7.35
C ILE A 11 -1.27 1.75 -8.54
N ALA A 12 -0.37 1.89 -9.50
CA ALA A 12 -0.63 2.68 -10.71
C ALA A 12 -1.76 2.10 -11.57
N THR A 13 -2.17 0.85 -11.36
CA THR A 13 -3.31 0.25 -12.05
C THR A 13 -4.66 0.55 -11.39
N PHE A 14 -4.67 1.19 -10.24
CA PHE A 14 -5.90 1.62 -9.60
C PHE A 14 -6.65 2.60 -10.51
N PRO A 15 -7.96 2.39 -10.78
CA PRO A 15 -8.70 3.25 -11.71
C PRO A 15 -8.71 4.74 -11.36
N GLY A 16 -8.63 5.07 -10.07
CA GLY A 16 -8.59 6.47 -9.61
C GLY A 16 -7.19 7.05 -9.46
N PHE A 17 -6.14 6.33 -9.88
CA PHE A 17 -4.75 6.76 -9.70
C PHE A 17 -4.40 8.01 -10.52
N ASP A 18 -5.11 8.27 -11.59
CA ASP A 18 -4.86 9.38 -12.52
C ASP A 18 -4.98 10.77 -11.89
N ILE A 19 -5.63 10.90 -10.73
CA ILE A 19 -5.66 12.17 -10.00
C ILE A 19 -4.31 12.52 -9.39
N LEU A 20 -3.41 11.53 -9.26
CA LEU A 20 -2.05 11.73 -8.76
C LEU A 20 -1.12 11.95 -9.96
N GLY A 21 -0.77 13.20 -10.24
CA GLY A 21 0.14 13.52 -11.33
C GLY A 21 1.55 12.98 -11.14
N HIS A 22 1.98 12.86 -9.87
CA HIS A 22 3.27 12.27 -9.49
C HIS A 22 3.09 11.32 -8.32
N PHE A 23 3.85 10.22 -8.35
CA PHE A 23 3.87 9.25 -7.26
C PHE A 23 5.33 8.92 -6.93
N TYR A 24 5.81 9.51 -5.84
CA TYR A 24 7.21 9.48 -5.45
C TYR A 24 7.55 8.30 -4.55
N VAL A 25 8.84 8.11 -4.28
CA VAL A 25 9.35 7.19 -3.27
C VAL A 25 9.97 8.01 -2.14
N ASP A 26 9.56 7.75 -0.90
CA ASP A 26 10.03 8.43 0.31
C ASP A 26 9.84 9.96 0.25
N TYR A 27 8.86 10.40 -0.53
CA TYR A 27 8.56 11.82 -0.70
C TYR A 27 7.10 12.02 -1.09
N ALA A 28 6.51 13.10 -0.63
CA ALA A 28 5.25 13.64 -1.11
C ALA A 28 5.32 15.15 -0.96
N ASP A 29 4.85 15.88 -1.97
CA ASP A 29 4.82 17.35 -1.92
C ASP A 29 3.52 17.81 -1.26
N HIS A 30 3.59 18.14 0.01
CA HIS A 30 2.41 18.53 0.80
C HIS A 30 1.84 19.90 0.41
N ALA A 31 2.55 20.66 -0.40
CA ALA A 31 2.11 21.99 -0.85
C ALA A 31 1.37 21.98 -2.19
N ASP A 32 1.45 20.87 -2.94
CA ASP A 32 0.91 20.76 -4.30
C ASP A 32 -0.14 19.64 -4.36
N PRO A 33 -1.43 19.95 -4.60
CA PRO A 33 -2.43 18.91 -4.70
C PRO A 33 -2.26 18.07 -5.96
N GLY A 34 -2.65 16.80 -5.89
CA GLY A 34 -2.58 15.88 -7.04
C GLY A 34 -1.27 15.12 -7.12
N ASN A 35 -0.64 14.83 -5.98
CA ASN A 35 0.51 13.96 -5.95
C ASN A 35 0.41 12.97 -4.79
N GLY A 36 1.32 12.01 -4.75
CA GLY A 36 1.39 11.05 -3.67
C GLY A 36 2.77 10.43 -3.59
N GLY A 37 2.94 9.54 -2.64
CA GLY A 37 4.20 8.84 -2.47
C GLY A 37 4.04 7.54 -1.70
N VAL A 38 4.95 6.62 -1.94
CA VAL A 38 5.06 5.37 -1.20
C VAL A 38 6.28 5.43 -0.30
N PHE A 39 6.06 5.12 0.97
CA PHE A 39 7.09 5.14 2.00
C PHE A 39 7.27 3.73 2.54
N PRO A 40 8.28 2.98 2.07
CA PRO A 40 8.56 1.66 2.64
C PRO A 40 8.91 1.80 4.12
N THR A 41 8.25 1.04 4.97
CA THR A 41 8.48 1.07 6.42
C THR A 41 9.12 -0.23 6.93
N GLY A 42 9.53 -1.09 6.02
CA GLY A 42 10.37 -2.23 6.32
C GLY A 42 9.66 -3.57 6.31
N LEU A 43 10.46 -4.59 6.53
CA LEU A 43 10.06 -5.99 6.55
C LEU A 43 9.99 -6.47 7.99
N VAL A 44 8.90 -7.14 8.33
CA VAL A 44 8.73 -7.79 9.63
C VAL A 44 8.66 -9.29 9.41
N GLU A 45 9.48 -10.05 10.12
CA GLU A 45 9.36 -11.50 10.18
C GLU A 45 8.28 -11.85 11.20
N VAL A 46 7.13 -12.33 10.72
CA VAL A 46 5.99 -12.63 11.58
C VAL A 46 6.13 -13.97 12.25
N GLU A 47 6.60 -14.98 11.52
CA GLU A 47 6.74 -16.34 12.00
C GLU A 47 7.83 -17.06 11.24
N ARG A 48 8.52 -17.96 11.93
CA ARG A 48 9.52 -18.85 11.33
C ARG A 48 9.22 -20.26 11.79
N ARG A 49 9.10 -21.18 10.82
CA ARG A 49 8.91 -22.60 11.10
C ARG A 49 9.99 -23.42 10.46
N GLU A 50 10.54 -24.36 11.19
CA GLU A 50 11.57 -25.28 10.73
C GLU A 50 11.00 -26.70 10.77
N ASP A 51 11.21 -27.47 9.70
CA ASP A 51 10.83 -28.89 9.68
C ASP A 51 11.96 -29.76 10.22
N ILE A 52 11.72 -31.06 10.30
CA ILE A 52 12.68 -32.00 10.88
C ILE A 52 13.96 -32.15 10.05
N LEU A 53 13.95 -31.71 8.79
CA LEU A 53 15.11 -31.72 7.90
C LEU A 53 15.89 -30.40 7.92
N GLY A 54 15.42 -29.43 8.70
CA GLY A 54 16.04 -28.11 8.81
C GLY A 54 15.57 -27.12 7.74
N ASN A 55 14.66 -27.50 6.87
CA ASN A 55 14.08 -26.57 5.90
C ASN A 55 13.19 -25.57 6.63
N THR A 56 13.26 -24.31 6.23
CA THR A 56 12.60 -23.23 6.96
C THR A 56 11.57 -22.53 6.10
N THR A 57 10.38 -22.32 6.65
CA THR A 57 9.33 -21.48 6.04
C THR A 57 9.17 -20.22 6.90
N VAL A 58 9.30 -19.08 6.28
CA VAL A 58 9.19 -17.79 6.94
C VAL A 58 7.94 -17.08 6.45
N THR A 59 7.13 -16.56 7.38
CA THR A 59 6.04 -15.64 7.06
C THR A 59 6.53 -14.22 7.29
N ASN A 60 6.61 -13.45 6.22
CA ASN A 60 7.07 -12.07 6.23
C ASN A 60 5.94 -11.10 5.95
N GLN A 61 6.13 -9.88 6.41
CA GLN A 61 5.20 -8.79 6.11
C GLN A 61 6.00 -7.56 5.71
N TYR A 62 5.78 -7.07 4.47
CA TYR A 62 6.23 -5.75 4.06
C TYR A 62 5.18 -4.71 4.43
N ASN A 63 5.65 -3.59 4.96
CA ASN A 63 4.79 -2.46 5.31
C ASN A 63 5.16 -1.24 4.48
N PHE A 64 4.12 -0.53 4.04
CA PHE A 64 4.27 0.70 3.25
C PHE A 64 3.27 1.73 3.75
N GLY A 65 3.67 2.99 3.78
CA GLY A 65 2.74 4.10 3.90
C GLY A 65 2.46 4.68 2.53
N ILE A 66 1.20 4.78 2.17
CA ILE A 66 0.78 5.44 0.92
C ILE A 66 0.20 6.79 1.29
N TYR A 67 0.85 7.85 0.82
CA TYR A 67 0.41 9.22 1.05
C TYR A 67 -0.19 9.79 -0.21
N CYS A 68 -1.34 10.45 -0.06
CA CYS A 68 -2.06 11.07 -1.18
C CYS A 68 -2.36 12.52 -0.78
N VAL A 69 -1.83 13.45 -1.55
CA VAL A 69 -2.02 14.89 -1.32
C VAL A 69 -3.10 15.37 -2.30
N LEU A 70 -4.26 15.71 -1.75
CA LEU A 70 -5.44 16.12 -2.51
C LEU A 70 -5.76 17.58 -2.23
N ALA A 71 -6.64 18.16 -3.05
CA ALA A 71 -7.09 19.53 -2.84
C ALA A 71 -7.90 19.61 -1.56
N LYS A 72 -7.58 20.60 -0.72
CA LYS A 72 -8.28 20.86 0.54
C LYS A 72 -9.64 21.46 0.25
N ALA A 73 -10.66 20.97 0.95
CA ALA A 73 -12.05 21.41 0.81
C ALA A 73 -12.53 22.05 2.11
N ASP A 74 -12.00 23.23 2.45
CA ASP A 74 -12.35 23.95 3.67
C ASP A 74 -13.84 24.34 3.68
N GLY A 75 -14.56 23.84 4.69
CA GLY A 75 -15.98 24.14 4.83
C GLY A 75 -16.85 23.60 3.70
N ASP A 76 -16.31 22.80 2.80
CA ASP A 76 -17.01 22.17 1.69
C ASP A 76 -17.16 20.67 1.98
N ASP A 77 -18.31 20.30 2.53
CA ASP A 77 -18.60 18.90 2.87
C ASP A 77 -18.63 18.00 1.64
N VAL A 78 -19.02 18.52 0.48
CA VAL A 78 -19.07 17.74 -0.76
C VAL A 78 -17.66 17.41 -1.23
N GLY A 79 -16.75 18.40 -1.27
CA GLY A 79 -15.35 18.17 -1.64
C GLY A 79 -14.62 17.28 -0.66
N ALA A 80 -14.85 17.45 0.64
CA ALA A 80 -14.26 16.60 1.67
C ALA A 80 -14.75 15.15 1.53
N SER A 81 -16.03 14.96 1.20
CA SER A 81 -16.60 13.63 0.96
C SER A 81 -16.00 12.97 -0.27
N ILE A 82 -15.74 13.71 -1.35
CA ILE A 82 -15.09 13.20 -2.55
C ILE A 82 -13.69 12.67 -2.20
N ASN A 83 -12.92 13.41 -1.42
CA ASN A 83 -11.59 12.98 -0.98
C ASN A 83 -11.65 11.73 -0.12
N ALA A 84 -12.57 11.69 0.85
CA ALA A 84 -12.75 10.54 1.72
C ALA A 84 -13.20 9.30 0.92
N ASP A 85 -14.08 9.47 -0.04
CA ASP A 85 -14.55 8.39 -0.91
C ASP A 85 -13.41 7.84 -1.76
N TRP A 86 -12.54 8.69 -2.29
CA TRP A 86 -11.38 8.26 -3.06
C TRP A 86 -10.45 7.36 -2.21
N VAL A 87 -10.22 7.75 -0.95
CA VAL A 87 -9.40 6.96 -0.02
C VAL A 87 -10.07 5.62 0.28
N SER A 88 -11.38 5.59 0.50
CA SER A 88 -12.13 4.36 0.71
C SER A 88 -12.08 3.47 -0.53
N ASP A 89 -12.20 4.05 -1.71
CA ASP A 89 -12.17 3.31 -2.98
C ASP A 89 -10.84 2.59 -3.19
N ILE A 90 -9.70 3.23 -2.88
CA ILE A 90 -8.40 2.56 -3.01
C ILE A 90 -8.27 1.40 -2.00
N GLN A 91 -8.80 1.55 -0.78
CA GLN A 91 -8.78 0.48 0.20
C GLN A 91 -9.64 -0.71 -0.24
N GLU A 92 -10.84 -0.46 -0.75
CA GLU A 92 -11.72 -1.50 -1.27
C GLU A 92 -11.12 -2.17 -2.51
N TRP A 93 -10.50 -1.40 -3.39
CA TRP A 93 -9.82 -1.93 -4.56
C TRP A 93 -8.68 -2.88 -4.17
N VAL A 94 -7.87 -2.51 -3.19
CA VAL A 94 -6.78 -3.36 -2.67
C VAL A 94 -7.36 -4.66 -2.11
N GLN A 95 -8.44 -4.58 -1.34
CA GLN A 95 -9.10 -5.75 -0.78
C GLN A 95 -9.59 -6.69 -1.87
N GLU A 96 -10.25 -6.17 -2.88
CA GLU A 96 -10.75 -6.96 -4.01
C GLU A 96 -9.59 -7.61 -4.78
N GLN A 97 -8.53 -6.87 -5.09
CA GLN A 97 -7.35 -7.38 -5.77
C GLN A 97 -6.70 -8.53 -5.00
N SER A 98 -6.62 -8.41 -3.69
CA SER A 98 -6.06 -9.45 -2.83
C SER A 98 -6.92 -10.70 -2.82
N ILE A 99 -8.23 -10.55 -2.66
CA ILE A 99 -9.18 -11.67 -2.59
C ILE A 99 -9.28 -12.42 -3.91
N THR A 100 -9.27 -11.69 -5.03
CA THR A 100 -9.38 -12.29 -6.36
C THR A 100 -8.05 -12.82 -6.90
N GLY A 101 -6.94 -12.63 -6.17
CA GLY A 101 -5.63 -13.15 -6.55
C GLY A 101 -4.95 -12.39 -7.68
N VAL A 102 -5.32 -11.14 -7.92
CA VAL A 102 -4.75 -10.29 -8.97
C VAL A 102 -3.61 -9.42 -8.45
N ALA A 103 -3.50 -9.25 -7.13
CA ALA A 103 -2.41 -8.50 -6.51
C ALA A 103 -1.05 -9.16 -6.78
N PRO A 104 0.06 -8.39 -6.79
CA PRO A 104 1.38 -8.96 -7.02
C PRO A 104 1.79 -9.93 -5.92
N THR A 105 2.70 -10.85 -6.23
CA THR A 105 3.20 -11.86 -5.30
C THR A 105 4.66 -11.60 -4.97
N PHE A 106 5.07 -11.97 -3.75
CA PHE A 106 6.40 -11.66 -3.21
C PHE A 106 7.15 -12.88 -2.68
N GLY A 107 6.42 -13.95 -2.36
CA GLY A 107 6.99 -15.18 -1.84
C GLY A 107 7.32 -16.18 -2.93
N ASN A 108 7.73 -17.38 -2.50
CA ASN A 108 8.09 -18.48 -3.38
C ASN A 108 7.33 -19.77 -3.04
N THR A 109 6.21 -19.67 -2.36
CA THR A 109 5.34 -20.80 -2.03
C THR A 109 4.02 -20.70 -2.79
N ASP A 110 3.24 -21.78 -2.77
CA ASP A 110 1.88 -21.79 -3.36
C ASP A 110 0.84 -21.22 -2.40
N ASP A 111 1.25 -20.88 -1.19
CA ASP A 111 0.34 -20.30 -0.20
C ASP A 111 -0.14 -18.93 -0.65
N ARG A 112 -1.42 -18.68 -0.37
CA ARG A 112 -2.04 -17.42 -0.73
C ARG A 112 -1.42 -16.25 0.04
N GLU A 113 -1.07 -15.20 -0.69
CA GLU A 113 -0.56 -13.97 -0.11
C GLU A 113 -1.71 -13.01 0.15
N ILE A 114 -1.55 -12.20 1.19
CA ILE A 114 -2.59 -11.27 1.62
C ILE A 114 -2.05 -9.86 1.55
N VAL A 115 -2.73 -9.00 0.79
CA VAL A 115 -2.44 -7.57 0.75
C VAL A 115 -3.59 -6.84 1.43
N ARG A 116 -3.26 -5.92 2.33
CA ARG A 116 -4.25 -5.12 3.05
C ARG A 116 -3.92 -3.65 2.95
N ALA A 117 -4.96 -2.85 2.77
CA ALA A 117 -4.88 -1.40 2.89
C ALA A 117 -5.79 -0.98 4.03
N GLN A 118 -5.21 -0.40 5.07
CA GLN A 118 -5.91 -0.13 6.33
C GLN A 118 -5.71 1.30 6.78
N ASN A 119 -6.62 1.77 7.64
CA ASN A 119 -6.50 3.02 8.36
C ASN A 119 -6.33 4.24 7.44
N GLY A 120 -7.06 4.26 6.32
CA GLY A 120 -7.11 5.41 5.44
C GLY A 120 -7.77 6.59 6.13
N ALA A 121 -6.98 7.63 6.40
CA ALA A 121 -7.46 8.76 7.17
C ALA A 121 -6.71 10.03 6.78
N LEU A 122 -7.32 11.17 7.10
CA LEU A 122 -6.64 12.46 7.00
C LEU A 122 -5.44 12.46 7.94
N TYR A 123 -4.27 12.70 7.36
CA TYR A 123 -3.01 12.69 8.09
C TYR A 123 -2.56 14.11 8.47
N ASP A 124 -2.66 15.04 7.53
CA ASP A 124 -2.23 16.41 7.74
C ASP A 124 -2.97 17.35 6.78
N THR A 125 -3.03 18.64 7.12
CA THR A 125 -3.58 19.67 6.26
C THR A 125 -2.55 20.77 6.08
N GLY A 126 -2.37 21.20 4.84
CA GLY A 126 -1.58 22.36 4.50
C GLY A 126 -2.47 23.48 3.98
N GLU A 127 -1.86 24.52 3.45
CA GLU A 127 -2.57 25.59 2.78
C GLU A 127 -3.01 25.10 1.38
N GLY A 128 -4.31 24.91 1.22
CA GLY A 128 -4.88 24.42 -0.05
C GLY A 128 -4.75 22.93 -0.27
N THR A 129 -4.17 22.18 0.66
CA THR A 129 -3.98 20.72 0.51
C THR A 129 -4.44 19.93 1.72
N ALA A 130 -4.85 18.70 1.49
CA ALA A 130 -5.14 17.72 2.52
C ALA A 130 -4.39 16.43 2.17
N THR A 131 -3.58 15.94 3.09
CA THR A 131 -2.80 14.72 2.93
C THR A 131 -3.50 13.57 3.65
N TYR A 132 -3.76 12.51 2.91
CA TYR A 132 -4.32 11.27 3.45
C TYR A 132 -3.26 10.20 3.44
N MET A 133 -3.30 9.31 4.43
CA MET A 133 -2.36 8.21 4.54
C MET A 133 -3.11 6.89 4.65
N VAL A 134 -2.68 5.91 3.87
CA VAL A 134 -3.19 4.54 3.92
C VAL A 134 -2.02 3.63 4.26
N GLN A 135 -2.22 2.74 5.23
CA GLN A 135 -1.23 1.73 5.59
C GLN A 135 -1.44 0.50 4.72
N LEU A 136 -0.44 0.19 3.90
CA LEU A 136 -0.44 -0.98 3.04
C LEU A 136 0.48 -2.03 3.64
N SER A 137 -0.01 -3.27 3.75
CA SER A 137 0.81 -4.39 4.19
C SER A 137 0.64 -5.58 3.26
N VAL A 138 1.74 -6.29 3.03
CA VAL A 138 1.77 -7.50 2.22
C VAL A 138 2.32 -8.62 3.07
N GLN A 139 1.53 -9.66 3.28
CA GLN A 139 1.95 -10.83 4.03
C GLN A 139 2.17 -12.00 3.07
N PHE A 140 3.36 -12.59 3.12
CA PHE A 140 3.75 -13.65 2.19
C PHE A 140 4.69 -14.64 2.88
N LYS A 141 4.84 -15.83 2.29
CA LYS A 141 5.71 -16.88 2.80
C LYS A 141 6.87 -17.14 1.87
N LYS A 142 8.04 -17.38 2.45
CA LYS A 142 9.22 -17.85 1.75
C LYS A 142 9.70 -19.16 2.34
N PHE A 143 10.01 -20.09 1.44
CA PHE A 143 10.59 -21.38 1.80
C PHE A 143 12.09 -21.37 1.46
N TYR A 144 12.88 -21.78 2.43
CA TYR A 144 14.33 -21.94 2.28
C TYR A 144 14.70 -23.39 2.50
N GLU A 145 15.25 -24.01 1.48
CA GLU A 145 15.73 -25.37 1.55
C GLU A 145 17.16 -25.35 2.09
N VAL A 146 17.39 -26.14 3.14
CA VAL A 146 18.71 -26.29 3.77
C VAL A 146 19.28 -27.63 3.36
N ILE A 147 20.34 -27.62 2.58
CA ILE A 147 20.99 -28.84 2.09
C ILE A 147 22.35 -29.00 2.76
#